data_b8704ba2962b202e1ae30f9ee6fe14f8
#
_entry.id   b8704ba2962b202e1ae30f9ee6fe14f8
#
_cell.length_a   1.000
_cell.length_b   1.000
_cell.length_c   1.000
_cell.angle_alpha   90.00
_cell.angle_beta   90.00
_cell.angle_gamma   90.00
#
_symmetry.space_group_name_H-M   'P 1'
#
loop_
_entity.id
_entity.type
_entity.pdbx_description
1 polymer ?
#
loop_
_entity_poly.entity_id
_entity_poly.type
_entity_poly.pdbx_seq_one_letter_code
_entity_poly.pdbx_strand_id
1 'polypeptide(L)'
;MQIINKFYKLLNVYIYFILFSLLIVFFSPTYSNANAFKVSDIEISSPFELNFEKNSVIDKGFQTSFSDLISMITTSGDRKKIKNVPLRELKGMIDSFTISDEKFINNEYFANLETTFNKKKNS
;
A
#
# COMPACT_ATOMS: atom_id res chain seq x y z
N MET A 1 -5.08 58.97 -7.69
CA MET A 1 -5.19 57.95 -8.73
C MET A 1 -3.92 57.09 -8.87
N GLN A 2 -2.74 57.64 -8.76
CA GLN A 2 -1.51 56.88 -8.85
C GLN A 2 -1.31 55.86 -7.72
N ILE A 3 -1.81 56.15 -6.54
CA ILE A 3 -1.73 55.27 -5.39
C ILE A 3 -2.62 54.03 -5.59
N ILE A 4 -3.78 54.21 -6.17
CA ILE A 4 -4.72 53.12 -6.45
C ILE A 4 -4.14 52.15 -7.50
N ASN A 5 -3.51 52.70 -8.53
CA ASN A 5 -2.85 51.89 -9.57
C ASN A 5 -1.69 51.05 -9.03
N LYS A 6 -0.89 51.62 -8.13
CA LYS A 6 0.16 50.90 -7.43
C LYS A 6 -0.40 49.79 -6.55
N PHE A 7 -1.51 50.08 -5.89
CA PHE A 7 -2.18 49.11 -5.04
C PHE A 7 -2.72 47.92 -5.85
N TYR A 8 -3.31 48.20 -7.01
CA TYR A 8 -3.80 47.15 -7.90
C TYR A 8 -2.65 46.29 -8.47
N LYS A 9 -1.51 46.90 -8.80
CA LYS A 9 -0.33 46.17 -9.27
C LYS A 9 0.22 45.24 -8.18
N LEU A 10 0.30 45.74 -6.95
CA LEU A 10 0.73 44.94 -5.81
C LEU A 10 -0.23 43.81 -5.50
N LEU A 11 -1.52 44.07 -5.58
CA LEU A 11 -2.56 43.09 -5.35
C LEU A 11 -2.48 41.96 -6.38
N ASN A 12 -2.28 42.31 -7.67
CA ASN A 12 -2.11 41.33 -8.73
C ASN A 12 -0.88 40.44 -8.52
N VAL A 13 0.22 41.05 -8.10
CA VAL A 13 1.44 40.27 -7.81
C VAL A 13 1.20 39.31 -6.64
N TYR A 14 0.46 39.74 -5.61
CA TYR A 14 0.09 38.87 -4.49
C TYR A 14 -0.80 37.70 -4.94
N ILE A 15 -1.77 37.99 -5.80
CA ILE A 15 -2.68 36.94 -6.32
C ILE A 15 -1.91 35.91 -7.13
N TYR A 16 -0.99 36.36 -7.99
CA TYR A 16 -0.14 35.44 -8.77
C TYR A 16 0.78 34.61 -7.84
N PHE A 17 1.29 35.21 -6.80
CA PHE A 17 2.14 34.53 -5.85
C PHE A 17 1.38 33.44 -5.06
N ILE A 18 0.15 33.75 -4.66
CA ILE A 18 -0.74 32.80 -3.97
C ILE A 18 -1.13 31.67 -4.90
N LEU A 19 -1.47 31.98 -6.17
CA LEU A 19 -1.82 30.99 -7.17
C LEU A 19 -0.64 30.07 -7.47
N PHE A 20 0.57 30.63 -7.57
CA PHE A 20 1.78 29.86 -7.80
C PHE A 20 2.09 28.96 -6.62
N SER A 21 1.93 29.46 -5.41
CA SER A 21 2.09 28.67 -4.20
C SER A 21 1.10 27.52 -4.11
N LEU A 22 -0.16 27.75 -4.46
CA LEU A 22 -1.20 26.72 -4.52
C LEU A 22 -0.86 25.67 -5.58
N LEU A 23 -0.33 26.10 -6.72
CA LEU A 23 0.08 25.19 -7.78
C LEU A 23 1.20 24.26 -7.33
N ILE A 24 2.16 24.76 -6.56
CA ILE A 24 3.24 23.96 -5.99
C ILE A 24 2.71 22.90 -5.03
N VAL A 25 1.69 23.25 -4.21
CA VAL A 25 1.07 22.32 -3.29
C VAL A 25 0.31 21.22 -4.03
N PHE A 26 -0.36 21.56 -5.14
CA PHE A 26 -1.06 20.57 -5.97
C PHE A 26 -0.13 19.67 -6.77
N PHE A 27 1.03 20.18 -7.15
CA PHE A 27 2.04 19.42 -7.88
C PHE A 27 3.12 18.81 -6.99
N SER A 28 3.01 18.97 -5.66
CA SER A 28 3.88 18.21 -4.77
C SER A 28 3.69 16.73 -5.07
N PRO A 29 4.73 16.02 -5.52
CA PRO A 29 4.58 14.59 -5.68
C PRO A 29 4.24 14.02 -4.32
N THR A 30 3.04 13.52 -4.18
CA THR A 30 2.78 12.57 -3.13
C THR A 30 3.88 11.52 -3.28
N TYR A 31 4.73 11.42 -2.29
CA TYR A 31 5.74 10.36 -2.28
C TYR A 31 5.03 9.02 -2.30
N SER A 32 4.52 8.63 -3.46
CA SER A 32 4.19 7.25 -3.67
C SER A 32 5.53 6.54 -3.71
N ASN A 33 5.74 5.61 -2.81
CA ASN A 33 6.89 4.74 -2.86
C ASN A 33 6.85 3.99 -4.20
N ALA A 34 7.48 4.56 -5.24
CA ALA A 34 7.57 3.94 -6.54
C ALA A 34 8.24 2.57 -6.50
N ASN A 35 8.81 2.20 -5.34
CA ASN A 35 9.53 0.95 -5.10
C ASN A 35 8.73 -0.03 -4.24
N ALA A 36 7.44 0.22 -4.01
CA ALA A 36 6.62 -0.66 -3.20
C ALA A 36 5.38 -1.12 -3.98
N PHE A 37 5.00 -2.38 -3.77
CA PHE A 37 3.77 -2.94 -4.33
C PHE A 37 2.79 -3.21 -3.20
N LYS A 38 1.56 -2.76 -3.39
CA LYS A 38 0.50 -2.92 -2.40
C LYS A 38 -0.55 -3.90 -2.90
N VAL A 39 -0.83 -4.92 -2.10
CA VAL A 39 -1.88 -5.89 -2.37
C VAL A 39 -2.95 -5.72 -1.31
N SER A 40 -4.17 -5.39 -1.74
CA SER A 40 -5.30 -5.11 -0.86
C SER A 40 -6.38 -6.17 -0.97
N ASP A 41 -7.32 -6.15 -0.04
CA ASP A 41 -8.52 -6.98 -0.06
C ASP A 41 -8.24 -8.47 -0.05
N ILE A 42 -7.18 -8.88 0.65
CA ILE A 42 -6.88 -10.29 0.85
C ILE A 42 -7.70 -10.78 2.05
N GLU A 43 -8.67 -11.63 1.78
CA GLU A 43 -9.51 -12.21 2.82
C GLU A 43 -8.79 -13.36 3.48
N ILE A 44 -8.62 -13.29 4.80
CA ILE A 44 -8.01 -14.37 5.60
C ILE A 44 -9.06 -14.94 6.54
N SER A 45 -9.02 -16.25 6.76
CA SER A 45 -9.93 -16.90 7.66
C SER A 45 -9.29 -18.17 8.23
N SER A 46 -9.74 -18.55 9.41
CA SER A 46 -9.31 -19.78 10.06
C SER A 46 -10.32 -20.18 11.14
N PRO A 47 -10.53 -21.49 11.35
CA PRO A 47 -11.33 -21.93 12.48
C PRO A 47 -10.76 -21.40 13.80
N PHE A 48 -11.63 -20.90 14.67
CA PHE A 48 -11.26 -20.41 16.00
C PHE A 48 -11.39 -21.56 17.00
N GLU A 49 -10.31 -22.30 17.15
CA GLU A 49 -10.21 -23.47 18.01
C GLU A 49 -9.16 -23.22 19.11
N LEU A 50 -8.95 -24.19 19.98
CA LEU A 50 -7.99 -24.08 21.08
C LEU A 50 -6.57 -23.84 20.60
N ASN A 51 -6.23 -24.35 19.41
CA ASN A 51 -4.90 -24.18 18.79
C ASN A 51 -4.85 -23.02 17.81
N PHE A 52 -5.81 -22.10 17.87
CA PHE A 52 -5.82 -20.93 16.96
C PHE A 52 -4.60 -20.06 17.20
N GLU A 53 -3.85 -19.78 16.14
CA GLU A 53 -2.75 -18.85 16.15
C GLU A 53 -2.97 -17.77 15.07
N LYS A 54 -3.16 -16.54 15.52
CA LYS A 54 -3.39 -15.41 14.63
C LYS A 54 -2.21 -15.21 13.67
N ASN A 55 -0.99 -15.40 14.14
CA ASN A 55 0.20 -15.24 13.31
C ASN A 55 0.25 -16.25 12.15
N SER A 56 -0.23 -17.48 12.38
CA SER A 56 -0.30 -18.48 11.30
C SER A 56 -1.28 -18.08 10.21
N VAL A 57 -2.41 -17.50 10.60
CA VAL A 57 -3.43 -17.01 9.66
C VAL A 57 -2.87 -15.84 8.85
N ILE A 58 -2.15 -14.93 9.49
CA ILE A 58 -1.50 -13.81 8.83
C ILE A 58 -0.43 -14.31 7.85
N ASP A 59 0.36 -15.30 8.25
CA ASP A 59 1.40 -15.90 7.39
C ASP A 59 0.79 -16.49 6.10
N LYS A 60 -0.33 -17.16 6.21
CA LYS A 60 -1.07 -17.66 5.03
C LYS A 60 -1.56 -16.51 4.16
N GLY A 61 -2.00 -15.43 4.79
CA GLY A 61 -2.39 -14.21 4.09
C GLY A 61 -1.24 -13.59 3.32
N PHE A 62 -0.05 -13.59 3.88
CA PHE A 62 1.15 -13.11 3.19
C PHE A 62 1.45 -13.96 1.95
N GLN A 63 1.33 -15.27 2.06
CA GLN A 63 1.52 -16.18 0.93
C GLN A 63 0.52 -15.91 -0.19
N THR A 64 -0.74 -15.70 0.17
CA THR A 64 -1.80 -15.35 -0.78
C THR A 64 -1.51 -14.01 -1.43
N SER A 65 -1.12 -13.00 -0.65
CA SER A 65 -0.76 -11.67 -1.15
C SER A 65 0.39 -11.75 -2.14
N PHE A 66 1.41 -12.52 -1.82
CA PHE A 66 2.57 -12.71 -2.69
C PHE A 66 2.17 -13.40 -4.00
N SER A 67 1.33 -14.43 -3.92
CA SER A 67 0.81 -15.12 -5.10
C SER A 67 0.05 -14.17 -6.01
N ASP A 68 -0.79 -13.32 -5.43
CA ASP A 68 -1.54 -12.30 -6.17
C ASP A 68 -0.60 -11.29 -6.83
N LEU A 69 0.41 -10.83 -6.08
CA LEU A 69 1.41 -9.89 -6.61
C LEU A 69 2.13 -10.49 -7.81
N ILE A 70 2.59 -11.73 -7.71
CA ILE A 70 3.30 -12.41 -8.78
C ILE A 70 2.40 -12.58 -10.02
N SER A 71 1.12 -12.87 -9.82
CA SER A 71 0.19 -13.00 -10.94
C SER A 71 -0.06 -11.70 -11.67
N MET A 72 0.13 -10.55 -11.00
CA MET A 72 -0.01 -9.23 -11.62
C MET A 72 1.21 -8.80 -12.42
N ILE A 73 2.40 -9.22 -12.03
CA ILE A 73 3.66 -8.68 -12.56
C ILE A 73 4.44 -9.67 -13.42
N THR A 74 4.04 -10.95 -13.48
CA THR A 74 4.81 -11.97 -14.20
C THR A 74 3.94 -12.71 -15.22
N THR A 75 4.63 -13.28 -16.22
CA THR A 75 3.99 -14.22 -17.15
C THR A 75 3.81 -15.59 -16.49
N SER A 76 2.93 -16.41 -17.06
CA SER A 76 2.62 -17.73 -16.49
C SER A 76 3.84 -18.66 -16.41
N GLY A 77 4.83 -18.49 -17.29
CA GLY A 77 6.05 -19.28 -17.25
C GLY A 77 6.95 -18.94 -16.06
N ASP A 78 7.04 -17.65 -15.74
CA ASP A 78 7.88 -17.18 -14.64
C ASP A 78 7.23 -17.41 -13.27
N ARG A 79 5.89 -17.53 -13.22
CA ARG A 79 5.17 -17.81 -11.98
C ARG A 79 5.61 -19.10 -11.30
N LYS A 80 5.89 -20.14 -12.08
CA LYS A 80 6.31 -21.43 -11.56
C LYS A 80 7.67 -21.36 -10.86
N LYS A 81 8.55 -20.48 -11.33
CA LYS A 81 9.88 -20.30 -10.75
C LYS A 81 9.84 -19.55 -9.43
N ILE A 82 8.87 -18.65 -9.27
CA ILE A 82 8.79 -17.76 -8.11
C ILE A 82 7.85 -18.30 -7.04
N LYS A 83 6.99 -19.26 -7.38
CA LYS A 83 5.94 -19.77 -6.50
C LYS A 83 6.46 -20.48 -5.25
N ASN A 84 7.71 -20.90 -5.24
CA ASN A 84 8.31 -21.67 -4.15
C ASN A 84 9.23 -20.84 -3.25
N VAL A 85 8.90 -19.56 -3.07
CA VAL A 85 9.68 -18.70 -2.16
C VAL A 85 9.37 -19.10 -0.72
N PRO A 86 10.40 -19.40 0.09
CA PRO A 86 10.16 -19.72 1.50
C PRO A 86 9.51 -18.57 2.25
N LEU A 87 8.67 -18.89 3.23
CA LEU A 87 7.96 -17.89 4.02
C LEU A 87 8.90 -16.88 4.67
N ARG A 88 10.06 -17.34 5.12
CA ARG A 88 11.07 -16.48 5.74
C ARG A 88 11.56 -15.38 4.79
N GLU A 89 11.82 -15.72 3.53
CA GLU A 89 12.22 -14.75 2.51
C GLU A 89 11.07 -13.84 2.15
N LEU A 90 9.87 -14.39 2.05
CA LEU A 90 8.66 -13.64 1.76
C LEU A 90 8.43 -12.55 2.82
N LYS A 91 8.56 -12.90 4.10
CA LYS A 91 8.40 -11.93 5.18
C LYS A 91 9.45 -10.81 5.11
N GLY A 92 10.64 -11.13 4.64
CA GLY A 92 11.69 -10.13 4.44
C GLY A 92 11.38 -9.12 3.34
N MET A 93 10.49 -9.45 2.43
CA MET A 93 10.05 -8.55 1.35
C MET A 93 8.90 -7.64 1.78
N ILE A 94 8.30 -7.89 2.93
CA ILE A 94 7.14 -7.13 3.40
C ILE A 94 7.61 -5.92 4.17
N ASP A 95 7.23 -4.72 3.70
CA ASP A 95 7.50 -3.47 4.38
C ASP A 95 6.54 -3.24 5.54
N SER A 96 5.26 -3.45 5.27
CA SER A 96 4.20 -3.24 6.25
C SER A 96 2.96 -4.02 5.85
N PHE A 97 2.09 -4.22 6.82
CA PHE A 97 0.79 -4.82 6.57
C PHE A 97 -0.24 -4.24 7.52
N THR A 98 -1.50 -4.30 7.12
CA THR A 98 -2.63 -3.82 7.90
C THR A 98 -3.71 -4.89 7.95
N ILE A 99 -4.24 -5.14 9.13
CA ILE A 99 -5.37 -6.05 9.32
C ILE A 99 -6.58 -5.20 9.68
N SER A 100 -7.69 -5.43 8.98
CA SER A 100 -8.92 -4.70 9.18
C SER A 100 -10.12 -5.65 9.16
N ASP A 101 -11.26 -5.15 9.63
CA ASP A 101 -12.54 -5.87 9.60
C ASP A 101 -12.46 -7.25 10.25
N GLU A 102 -11.78 -7.33 11.38
CA GLU A 102 -11.69 -8.58 12.15
C GLU A 102 -13.06 -8.98 12.68
N LYS A 103 -13.46 -10.21 12.44
CA LYS A 103 -14.75 -10.76 12.86
C LYS A 103 -14.60 -12.19 13.37
N PHE A 104 -15.41 -12.52 14.37
CA PHE A 104 -15.55 -13.88 14.89
C PHE A 104 -17.00 -14.29 14.70
N ILE A 105 -17.26 -15.16 13.73
CA ILE A 105 -18.60 -15.62 13.39
C ILE A 105 -18.60 -17.13 13.28
N ASN A 106 -19.51 -17.80 14.02
CA ASN A 106 -19.68 -19.25 13.96
C ASN A 106 -18.37 -20.02 14.25
N ASN A 107 -17.63 -19.58 15.24
CA ASN A 107 -16.33 -20.16 15.64
C ASN A 107 -15.27 -20.07 14.54
N GLU A 108 -15.37 -19.08 13.67
CA GLU A 108 -14.39 -18.82 12.62
C GLU A 108 -13.93 -17.38 12.67
N TYR A 109 -12.63 -17.19 12.52
CA TYR A 109 -12.00 -15.87 12.47
C TYR A 109 -11.89 -15.40 11.01
N PHE A 110 -12.31 -14.16 10.78
CA PHE A 110 -12.21 -13.51 9.46
C PHE A 110 -11.54 -12.16 9.61
N ALA A 111 -10.74 -11.81 8.63
CA ALA A 111 -10.18 -10.45 8.53
C ALA A 111 -9.78 -10.15 7.11
N ASN A 112 -9.51 -8.87 6.84
CA ASN A 112 -8.94 -8.42 5.59
C ASN A 112 -7.49 -8.01 5.81
N LEU A 113 -6.63 -8.45 4.92
CA LEU A 113 -5.20 -8.16 4.97
C LEU A 113 -4.81 -7.28 3.79
N GLU A 114 -4.04 -6.24 4.09
CA GLU A 114 -3.38 -5.40 3.10
C GLU A 114 -1.89 -5.49 3.34
N THR A 115 -1.13 -5.83 2.30
CA THR A 115 0.31 -6.05 2.43
C THR A 115 1.06 -5.17 1.44
N THR A 116 2.11 -4.52 1.93
CA THR A 116 3.00 -3.70 1.10
C THR A 116 4.35 -4.39 0.98
N PHE A 117 4.73 -4.72 -0.25
CA PHE A 117 5.99 -5.38 -0.56
C PHE A 117 7.02 -4.37 -1.03
N ASN A 118 8.25 -4.52 -0.57
CA ASN A 118 9.36 -3.66 -0.96
C ASN A 118 10.03 -4.23 -2.22
N LYS A 119 10.09 -3.43 -3.28
CA LYS A 119 10.67 -3.84 -4.55
C LYS A 119 12.19 -3.99 -4.49
N LYS A 120 12.87 -3.24 -3.62
CA LYS A 120 14.34 -3.23 -3.55
C LYS A 120 14.95 -4.51 -3.01
N LYS A 121 14.24 -5.29 -2.22
CA LYS A 121 14.76 -6.51 -1.61
C LYS A 121 14.78 -7.71 -2.54
N ASN A 122 14.27 -7.57 -3.75
CA ASN A 122 14.25 -8.65 -4.76
C ASN A 122 15.47 -8.68 -5.65
N SER A 123 16.42 -7.83 -5.41
CA SER A 123 17.66 -7.79 -6.18
C SER A 123 18.76 -8.59 -5.52
#